data_b81d9047816d4bd1be80a48d3f1d5cff
#
_entry.id   b81d9047816d4bd1be80a48d3f1d5cff
#
_cell.length_a   1.000
_cell.length_b   1.000
_cell.length_c   1.000
_cell.angle_alpha   90.00
_cell.angle_beta   90.00
_cell.angle_gamma   90.00
#
_symmetry.space_group_name_H-M   'P 1'
#
loop_
_entity.id
_entity.type
_entity.pdbx_description
1 polymer ?
#
loop_
_entity_poly.entity_id
_entity_poly.type
_entity_poly.pdbx_seq_one_letter_code
_entity_poly.pdbx_strand_id
1 'polypeptide(L)'
;SSDLNGDRPMALFLVVSPSDKDRLRPLIRIMLNLFLRRQTESLAASFKHPLLLMLDELAAWGKMEILEESLAFMAGYGIRAYMIFQNVEQLHKCYGKDESLMANSKVRIAFTPNKLETAKLISEMTGRATIVQKRRSQSGKSGQFVGSNSDNIQETSRPLLTPDECMRLPVIDTEGKKPRPGDALIFVAGSPPIHGTQSLYFLDKEL
;
A
#
# COMPACT_ATOMS: atom_id res chain seq x y z
N SER A 1 -24.01 18.86 -7.21
CA SER A 1 -23.39 17.88 -8.13
C SER A 1 -22.90 18.50 -9.44
N SER A 2 -23.51 19.62 -9.90
CA SER A 2 -23.01 20.39 -11.06
C SER A 2 -21.61 20.97 -10.83
N ASP A 3 -21.27 21.26 -9.60
CA ASP A 3 -20.03 21.98 -9.25
C ASP A 3 -18.79 21.08 -9.28
N LEU A 4 -18.90 19.77 -9.00
CA LEU A 4 -17.77 18.84 -9.08
C LEU A 4 -17.27 18.64 -10.53
N ASN A 5 -18.11 18.87 -11.51
CA ASN A 5 -17.80 18.80 -12.94
C ASN A 5 -17.79 20.19 -13.62
N GLY A 6 -17.72 21.26 -12.81
CA GLY A 6 -17.68 22.64 -13.27
C GLY A 6 -16.37 23.02 -13.96
N ASP A 7 -16.29 24.28 -14.38
CA ASP A 7 -15.12 24.81 -15.09
C ASP A 7 -13.87 24.95 -14.20
N ARG A 8 -14.05 25.00 -12.88
CA ARG A 8 -12.97 25.14 -11.92
C ARG A 8 -12.80 23.86 -11.10
N PRO A 9 -11.56 23.40 -10.87
CA PRO A 9 -11.33 22.29 -9.97
C PRO A 9 -11.79 22.66 -8.54
N MET A 10 -12.44 21.71 -7.85
CA MET A 10 -12.95 21.90 -6.50
C MET A 10 -12.51 20.75 -5.61
N ALA A 11 -12.22 21.04 -4.34
CA ALA A 11 -12.00 20.04 -3.30
C ALA A 11 -13.13 20.10 -2.27
N LEU A 12 -13.71 18.93 -1.96
CA LEU A 12 -14.70 18.74 -0.91
C LEU A 12 -14.09 17.90 0.22
N PHE A 13 -14.03 18.46 1.42
CA PHE A 13 -13.54 17.78 2.61
C PHE A 13 -14.72 17.37 3.50
N LEU A 14 -14.87 16.07 3.74
CA LEU A 14 -15.82 15.52 4.69
C LEU A 14 -15.08 15.17 5.99
N VAL A 15 -15.10 16.10 6.94
CA VAL A 15 -14.39 15.95 8.22
C VAL A 15 -15.37 15.50 9.29
N VAL A 16 -15.03 14.40 9.96
CA VAL A 16 -15.85 13.81 11.02
C VAL A 16 -14.99 13.61 12.27
N SER A 17 -15.48 14.10 13.42
CA SER A 17 -14.78 13.88 14.69
C SER A 17 -14.81 12.39 15.08
N PRO A 18 -13.78 11.87 15.76
CA PRO A 18 -13.77 10.49 16.23
C PRO A 18 -14.98 10.10 17.09
N SER A 19 -15.50 11.03 17.89
CA SER A 19 -16.69 10.83 18.73
C SER A 19 -17.99 10.67 17.96
N ASP A 20 -18.07 11.25 16.76
CA ASP A 20 -19.27 11.24 15.92
C ASP A 20 -19.23 10.18 14.81
N LYS A 21 -18.13 9.45 14.70
CA LYS A 21 -17.86 8.52 13.61
C LYS A 21 -18.97 7.48 13.44
N ASP A 22 -19.38 6.83 14.52
CA ASP A 22 -20.41 5.78 14.45
C ASP A 22 -21.78 6.37 14.09
N ARG A 23 -22.11 7.54 14.62
CA ARG A 23 -23.36 8.24 14.36
C ARG A 23 -23.46 8.72 12.91
N LEU A 24 -22.35 9.24 12.34
CA LEU A 24 -22.33 9.81 11.01
C LEU A 24 -21.96 8.81 9.90
N ARG A 25 -21.54 7.60 10.27
CA ARG A 25 -21.18 6.53 9.32
C ARG A 25 -22.25 6.31 8.24
N PRO A 26 -23.56 6.17 8.54
CA PRO A 26 -24.59 6.00 7.52
C PRO A 26 -24.66 7.19 6.55
N LEU A 27 -24.56 8.41 7.05
CA LEU A 27 -24.60 9.62 6.26
C LEU A 27 -23.43 9.68 5.25
N ILE A 28 -22.19 9.46 5.72
CA ILE A 28 -21.01 9.44 4.87
C ILE A 28 -21.13 8.37 3.78
N ARG A 29 -21.62 7.18 4.14
CA ARG A 29 -21.84 6.09 3.17
C ARG A 29 -22.87 6.46 2.10
N ILE A 30 -23.98 7.11 2.49
CA ILE A 30 -24.99 7.59 1.55
C ILE A 30 -24.40 8.66 0.63
N MET A 31 -23.67 9.63 1.17
CA MET A 31 -23.03 10.69 0.37
C MET A 31 -22.06 10.11 -0.66
N LEU A 32 -21.15 9.21 -0.24
CA LEU A 32 -20.19 8.55 -1.14
C LEU A 32 -20.92 7.73 -2.22
N ASN A 33 -22.00 7.03 -1.85
CA ASN A 33 -22.82 6.28 -2.78
C ASN A 33 -23.46 7.19 -3.84
N LEU A 34 -24.01 8.33 -3.41
CA LEU A 34 -24.61 9.32 -4.32
C LEU A 34 -23.56 9.93 -5.25
N PHE A 35 -22.37 10.26 -4.75
CA PHE A 35 -21.28 10.78 -5.56
C PHE A 35 -20.82 9.76 -6.62
N LEU A 36 -20.58 8.52 -6.21
CA LEU A 36 -20.17 7.46 -7.13
C LEU A 36 -21.22 7.20 -8.19
N ARG A 37 -22.49 7.05 -7.80
CA ARG A 37 -23.60 6.85 -8.75
C ARG A 37 -23.71 8.01 -9.73
N ARG A 38 -23.70 9.24 -9.23
CA ARG A 38 -23.81 10.43 -10.08
C ARG A 38 -22.68 10.54 -11.07
N GLN A 39 -21.44 10.25 -10.64
CA GLN A 39 -20.27 10.30 -11.49
C GLN A 39 -20.27 9.19 -12.56
N THR A 40 -20.85 8.03 -12.26
CA THR A 40 -20.92 6.90 -13.20
C THR A 40 -22.10 6.98 -14.19
N GLU A 41 -22.96 8.01 -14.13
CA GLU A 41 -24.02 8.24 -15.12
C GLU A 41 -23.48 8.66 -16.49
N SER A 42 -22.24 9.21 -16.55
CA SER A 42 -21.62 9.70 -17.78
C SER A 42 -20.18 9.25 -17.89
N LEU A 43 -19.71 8.94 -19.10
CA LEU A 43 -18.33 8.54 -19.33
C LEU A 43 -17.34 9.68 -19.07
N ALA A 44 -16.09 9.33 -18.78
CA ALA A 44 -15.01 10.27 -18.45
C ALA A 44 -14.81 11.40 -19.48
N ALA A 45 -15.05 11.13 -20.75
CA ALA A 45 -14.92 12.12 -21.84
C ALA A 45 -15.89 13.32 -21.71
N SER A 46 -16.96 13.18 -20.91
CA SER A 46 -17.91 14.27 -20.63
C SER A 46 -17.49 15.16 -19.45
N PHE A 47 -16.42 14.81 -18.73
CA PHE A 47 -15.96 15.56 -17.56
C PHE A 47 -14.68 16.32 -17.87
N LYS A 48 -14.63 17.59 -17.46
CA LYS A 48 -13.46 18.46 -17.63
C LYS A 48 -12.32 18.07 -16.70
N HIS A 49 -12.65 17.62 -15.50
CA HIS A 49 -11.68 17.22 -14.48
C HIS A 49 -11.96 15.80 -13.98
N PRO A 50 -10.93 14.95 -13.83
CA PRO A 50 -11.09 13.66 -13.17
C PRO A 50 -11.39 13.86 -11.68
N LEU A 51 -12.19 12.95 -11.11
CA LEU A 51 -12.48 12.92 -9.68
C LEU A 51 -11.42 12.08 -8.94
N LEU A 52 -10.72 12.67 -7.98
CA LEU A 52 -9.92 11.94 -7.01
C LEU A 52 -10.75 11.71 -5.74
N LEU A 53 -11.01 10.45 -5.44
CA LEU A 53 -11.66 10.01 -4.20
C LEU A 53 -10.58 9.59 -3.21
N MET A 54 -10.26 10.47 -2.25
CA MET A 54 -9.27 10.18 -1.21
C MET A 54 -9.98 9.69 0.05
N LEU A 55 -9.80 8.42 0.39
CA LEU A 55 -10.48 7.73 1.48
C LEU A 55 -9.48 7.41 2.59
N ASP A 56 -9.30 8.38 3.47
CA ASP A 56 -8.49 8.21 4.66
C ASP A 56 -9.20 7.31 5.67
N GLU A 57 -8.46 6.33 6.23
CA GLU A 57 -8.98 5.34 7.17
C GLU A 57 -10.26 4.64 6.64
N LEU A 58 -10.22 4.08 5.42
CA LEU A 58 -11.39 3.49 4.76
C LEU A 58 -12.11 2.45 5.63
N ALA A 59 -11.37 1.64 6.40
CA ALA A 59 -11.93 0.62 7.29
C ALA A 59 -12.88 1.21 8.35
N ALA A 60 -12.72 2.46 8.71
CA ALA A 60 -13.54 3.16 9.68
C ALA A 60 -15.01 3.31 9.27
N TRP A 61 -15.25 3.35 7.95
CA TRP A 61 -16.59 3.54 7.40
C TRP A 61 -17.33 2.22 7.18
N GLY A 62 -16.67 1.09 7.47
CA GLY A 62 -17.20 -0.25 7.25
C GLY A 62 -17.19 -0.65 5.78
N LYS A 63 -17.70 -1.84 5.48
CA LYS A 63 -17.77 -2.35 4.11
C LYS A 63 -18.68 -1.47 3.25
N MET A 64 -18.13 -0.96 2.14
CA MET A 64 -18.86 -0.19 1.11
C MET A 64 -18.88 -1.01 -0.18
N GLU A 65 -19.95 -1.76 -0.39
CA GLU A 65 -20.14 -2.63 -1.55
C GLU A 65 -20.04 -1.86 -2.85
N ILE A 66 -20.65 -0.67 -2.92
CA ILE A 66 -20.60 0.18 -4.11
C ILE A 66 -19.17 0.57 -4.50
N LEU A 67 -18.27 0.77 -3.53
CA LEU A 67 -16.86 1.06 -3.80
C LEU A 67 -16.17 -0.17 -4.36
N GLU A 68 -16.36 -1.33 -3.72
CA GLU A 68 -15.77 -2.60 -4.14
C GLU A 68 -16.18 -2.97 -5.56
N GLU A 69 -17.47 -2.86 -5.87
CA GLU A 69 -18.04 -3.11 -7.21
C GLU A 69 -17.53 -2.10 -8.25
N SER A 70 -17.45 -0.83 -7.88
CA SER A 70 -17.08 0.25 -8.80
C SER A 70 -15.60 0.25 -9.17
N LEU A 71 -14.70 -0.23 -8.32
CA LEU A 71 -13.25 -0.18 -8.56
C LEU A 71 -12.82 -0.76 -9.91
N ALA A 72 -13.49 -1.82 -10.36
CA ALA A 72 -13.17 -2.48 -11.62
C ALA A 72 -13.36 -1.58 -12.86
N PHE A 73 -14.30 -0.62 -12.79
CA PHE A 73 -14.69 0.19 -13.95
C PHE A 73 -14.60 1.71 -13.73
N MET A 74 -14.38 2.18 -12.51
CA MET A 74 -14.44 3.62 -12.18
C MET A 74 -13.42 4.46 -12.96
N ALA A 75 -12.31 3.89 -13.40
CA ALA A 75 -11.32 4.57 -14.23
C ALA A 75 -11.92 5.04 -15.58
N GLY A 76 -12.83 4.25 -16.16
CA GLY A 76 -13.56 4.61 -17.38
C GLY A 76 -14.52 5.80 -17.20
N TYR A 77 -14.89 6.09 -15.96
CA TYR A 77 -15.73 7.23 -15.57
C TYR A 77 -14.90 8.40 -14.99
N GLY A 78 -13.57 8.38 -15.16
CA GLY A 78 -12.70 9.45 -14.69
C GLY A 78 -12.54 9.51 -13.17
N ILE A 79 -12.86 8.42 -12.46
CA ILE A 79 -12.72 8.34 -11.01
C ILE A 79 -11.40 7.61 -10.68
N ARG A 80 -10.63 8.16 -9.76
CA ARG A 80 -9.44 7.54 -9.17
C ARG A 80 -9.64 7.44 -7.67
N ALA A 81 -9.50 6.24 -7.10
CA ALA A 81 -9.58 6.03 -5.66
C ALA A 81 -8.18 5.92 -5.06
N TYR A 82 -7.94 6.67 -3.98
CA TYR A 82 -6.80 6.57 -3.10
C TYR A 82 -7.29 6.08 -1.74
N MET A 83 -7.03 4.82 -1.44
CA MET A 83 -7.57 4.13 -0.25
C MET A 83 -6.46 3.90 0.75
N ILE A 84 -6.67 4.30 2.00
CA ILE A 84 -5.70 4.18 3.08
C ILE A 84 -6.23 3.22 4.15
N PHE A 85 -5.35 2.30 4.56
CA PHE A 85 -5.56 1.35 5.65
C PHE A 85 -4.33 1.34 6.55
N GLN A 86 -4.51 1.17 7.84
CA GLN A 86 -3.39 1.06 8.78
C GLN A 86 -2.64 -0.27 8.65
N ASN A 87 -3.38 -1.34 8.33
CA ASN A 87 -2.83 -2.69 8.16
C ASN A 87 -3.79 -3.55 7.34
N VAL A 88 -3.29 -4.69 6.86
CA VAL A 88 -4.07 -5.62 6.03
C VAL A 88 -5.18 -6.33 6.82
N GLU A 89 -5.00 -6.52 8.13
CA GLU A 89 -5.99 -7.15 8.97
C GLU A 89 -7.26 -6.29 9.09
N GLN A 90 -7.13 -4.97 9.08
CA GLN A 90 -8.31 -4.07 9.02
C GLN A 90 -9.05 -4.21 7.70
N LEU A 91 -8.34 -4.30 6.59
CA LEU A 91 -8.92 -4.56 5.28
C LEU A 91 -9.70 -5.88 5.28
N HIS A 92 -9.05 -6.99 5.69
CA HIS A 92 -9.67 -8.31 5.73
C HIS A 92 -10.84 -8.40 6.72
N LYS A 93 -10.77 -7.70 7.86
CA LYS A 93 -11.89 -7.65 8.81
C LYS A 93 -13.11 -6.93 8.23
N CYS A 94 -12.87 -5.91 7.41
CA CYS A 94 -13.93 -5.08 6.84
C CYS A 94 -14.54 -5.70 5.57
N TYR A 95 -13.71 -6.20 4.67
CA TYR A 95 -14.11 -6.63 3.33
C TYR A 95 -14.04 -8.16 3.12
N GLY A 96 -13.41 -8.90 4.03
CA GLY A 96 -13.13 -10.33 3.90
C GLY A 96 -11.72 -10.58 3.35
N LYS A 97 -11.27 -11.85 3.39
CA LYS A 97 -9.94 -12.22 2.86
C LYS A 97 -9.90 -12.28 1.34
N ASP A 98 -11.05 -12.54 0.71
CA ASP A 98 -11.21 -12.64 -0.75
C ASP A 98 -11.63 -11.27 -1.36
N GLU A 99 -11.24 -10.16 -0.71
CA GLU A 99 -11.57 -8.82 -1.14
C GLU A 99 -10.94 -8.49 -2.50
N SER A 100 -11.63 -7.67 -3.28
CA SER A 100 -11.20 -7.25 -4.62
C SER A 100 -10.47 -5.90 -4.66
N LEU A 101 -10.39 -5.17 -3.53
CA LEU A 101 -9.79 -3.85 -3.48
C LEU A 101 -8.30 -3.87 -3.81
N MET A 102 -7.55 -4.82 -3.22
CA MET A 102 -6.13 -4.97 -3.55
C MET A 102 -5.92 -5.44 -4.98
N ALA A 103 -6.73 -6.41 -5.46
CA ALA A 103 -6.62 -6.93 -6.82
C ALA A 103 -6.86 -5.84 -7.88
N ASN A 104 -7.81 -4.92 -7.64
CA ASN A 104 -8.13 -3.81 -8.53
C ASN A 104 -7.21 -2.58 -8.35
N SER A 105 -6.33 -2.58 -7.33
CA SER A 105 -5.36 -1.50 -7.11
C SER A 105 -4.09 -1.74 -7.90
N LYS A 106 -3.87 -0.95 -8.97
CA LYS A 106 -2.66 -1.04 -9.82
C LYS A 106 -1.40 -0.57 -9.13
N VAL A 107 -1.54 0.39 -8.21
CA VAL A 107 -0.43 0.93 -7.41
C VAL A 107 -0.74 0.67 -5.95
N ARG A 108 0.24 0.12 -5.22
CA ARG A 108 0.16 -0.10 -3.78
C ARG A 108 1.41 0.49 -3.15
N ILE A 109 1.22 1.23 -2.08
CA ILE A 109 2.31 1.85 -1.32
C ILE A 109 2.24 1.27 0.09
N ALA A 110 3.34 0.71 0.55
CA ALA A 110 3.47 0.17 1.88
C ALA A 110 4.57 0.91 2.64
N PHE A 111 4.25 1.28 3.86
CA PHE A 111 5.20 1.79 4.84
C PHE A 111 5.58 0.70 5.82
N THR A 112 6.46 1.00 6.75
CA THR A 112 6.92 0.04 7.77
C THR A 112 5.74 -0.55 8.54
N PRO A 113 5.47 -1.86 8.41
CA PRO A 113 4.35 -2.49 9.08
C PRO A 113 4.68 -2.74 10.56
N ASN A 114 3.67 -2.61 11.42
CA ASN A 114 3.73 -2.98 12.83
C ASN A 114 3.06 -4.34 13.13
N LYS A 115 2.53 -5.02 12.10
CA LYS A 115 1.82 -6.29 12.18
C LYS A 115 2.49 -7.34 11.31
N LEU A 116 2.64 -8.55 11.86
CA LEU A 116 3.32 -9.64 11.19
C LEU A 116 2.62 -10.09 9.89
N GLU A 117 1.29 -10.12 9.87
CA GLU A 117 0.54 -10.50 8.66
C GLU A 117 0.75 -9.50 7.53
N THR A 118 0.70 -8.19 7.84
CA THR A 118 1.03 -7.15 6.87
C THR A 118 2.48 -7.27 6.39
N ALA A 119 3.44 -7.56 7.29
CA ALA A 119 4.84 -7.77 6.94
C ALA A 119 5.05 -8.97 6.01
N LYS A 120 4.33 -10.08 6.26
CA LYS A 120 4.34 -11.26 5.38
C LYS A 120 3.83 -10.93 3.98
N LEU A 121 2.71 -10.24 3.89
CA LEU A 121 2.14 -9.83 2.61
C LEU A 121 3.12 -8.94 1.83
N ILE A 122 3.71 -7.94 2.49
CA ILE A 122 4.73 -7.05 1.86
C ILE A 122 5.92 -7.88 1.37
N SER A 123 6.43 -8.79 2.21
CA SER A 123 7.53 -9.69 1.85
C SER A 123 7.22 -10.55 0.61
N GLU A 124 6.03 -11.12 0.53
CA GLU A 124 5.57 -11.88 -0.62
C GLU A 124 5.49 -11.02 -1.89
N MET A 125 4.98 -9.79 -1.76
CA MET A 125 4.88 -8.83 -2.87
C MET A 125 6.25 -8.37 -3.38
N THR A 126 7.32 -8.37 -2.55
CA THR A 126 8.67 -8.04 -3.02
C THR A 126 9.27 -9.14 -3.92
N GLY A 127 8.74 -10.35 -3.85
CA GLY A 127 9.25 -11.49 -4.61
C GLY A 127 10.44 -12.19 -3.96
N ARG A 128 11.11 -13.04 -4.72
CA ARG A 128 12.21 -13.90 -4.24
C ARG A 128 13.46 -13.67 -5.07
N ALA A 129 14.63 -13.81 -4.43
CA ALA A 129 15.93 -13.81 -5.09
C ALA A 129 16.68 -15.10 -4.78
N THR A 130 17.45 -15.58 -5.74
CA THR A 130 18.39 -16.70 -5.53
C THR A 130 19.70 -16.14 -5.01
N ILE A 131 20.10 -16.61 -3.84
CA ILE A 131 21.40 -16.28 -3.25
C ILE A 131 22.31 -17.48 -3.36
N VAL A 132 23.57 -17.22 -3.72
CA VAL A 132 24.63 -18.23 -3.80
C VAL A 132 25.40 -18.20 -2.49
N GLN A 133 25.28 -19.25 -1.69
CA GLN A 133 26.06 -19.42 -0.46
C GLN A 133 27.25 -20.34 -0.72
N LYS A 134 28.47 -19.83 -0.52
CA LYS A 134 29.67 -20.66 -0.50
C LYS A 134 29.88 -21.19 0.91
N ARG A 135 29.64 -22.49 1.11
CA ARG A 135 30.01 -23.18 2.37
C ARG A 135 31.40 -23.80 2.20
N ARG A 136 32.37 -23.33 2.96
CA ARG A 136 33.65 -24.01 3.12
C ARG A 136 33.47 -25.11 4.17
N SER A 137 33.60 -26.35 3.75
CA SER A 137 33.67 -27.50 4.64
C SER A 137 35.16 -27.89 4.80
N GLN A 138 35.70 -27.74 6.02
CA GLN A 138 37.00 -28.29 6.40
C GLN A 138 36.75 -29.65 7.05
N SER A 139 37.11 -30.72 6.38
CA SER A 139 37.21 -32.05 7.00
C SER A 139 38.67 -32.38 7.21
N GLY A 140 39.16 -32.14 8.43
CA GLY A 140 40.48 -32.60 8.88
C GLY A 140 40.30 -33.69 9.92
N LYS A 141 40.78 -34.91 9.65
CA LYS A 141 41.08 -35.89 10.70
C LYS A 141 42.29 -35.40 11.48
N SER A 142 42.18 -35.37 12.81
CA SER A 142 43.30 -35.07 13.73
C SER A 142 44.51 -35.92 13.36
N GLY A 143 45.56 -35.30 12.81
CA GLY A 143 46.87 -35.94 12.57
C GLY A 143 47.36 -35.95 11.12
N GLN A 144 46.68 -35.41 10.12
CA GLN A 144 47.19 -35.29 8.75
C GLN A 144 47.16 -33.83 8.23
N PHE A 145 48.32 -33.37 7.76
CA PHE A 145 48.55 -31.98 7.28
C PHE A 145 47.96 -31.67 5.90
N VAL A 146 47.08 -32.49 5.36
CA VAL A 146 46.44 -32.26 4.06
C VAL A 146 44.90 -32.20 4.27
N GLY A 147 44.40 -31.01 4.59
CA GLY A 147 43.00 -30.71 4.61
C GLY A 147 42.49 -30.48 3.19
N SER A 148 41.57 -31.33 2.71
CA SER A 148 40.84 -31.07 1.47
C SER A 148 39.82 -29.96 1.72
N ASN A 149 40.04 -28.78 1.13
CA ASN A 149 39.06 -27.72 1.08
C ASN A 149 38.02 -28.03 -0.05
N SER A 150 36.82 -28.35 0.32
CA SER A 150 35.72 -28.46 -0.62
C SER A 150 34.84 -27.21 -0.53
N ASP A 151 34.86 -26.41 -1.57
CA ASP A 151 33.90 -25.27 -1.73
C ASP A 151 32.59 -25.85 -2.26
N ASN A 152 31.60 -25.96 -1.40
CA ASN A 152 30.24 -26.34 -1.82
C ASN A 152 29.44 -25.09 -2.09
N ILE A 153 29.02 -24.91 -3.36
CA ILE A 153 28.18 -23.82 -3.79
C ILE A 153 26.73 -24.28 -3.66
N GLN A 154 25.97 -23.66 -2.78
CA GLN A 154 24.56 -23.93 -2.60
C GLN A 154 23.73 -22.70 -3.01
N GLU A 155 22.87 -22.90 -3.99
CA GLU A 155 21.87 -21.91 -4.37
C GLU A 155 20.66 -22.04 -3.46
N THR A 156 20.27 -20.95 -2.80
CA THR A 156 19.12 -20.92 -1.90
C THR A 156 18.22 -19.75 -2.31
N SER A 157 16.92 -20.06 -2.55
CA SER A 157 15.91 -19.04 -2.79
C SER A 157 15.45 -18.43 -1.47
N ARG A 158 15.54 -17.09 -1.34
CA ARG A 158 14.97 -16.35 -0.20
C ARG A 158 14.05 -15.22 -0.66
N PRO A 159 13.11 -14.74 0.18
CA PRO A 159 12.44 -13.48 -0.10
C PRO A 159 13.43 -12.34 -0.31
N LEU A 160 13.15 -11.42 -1.21
CA LEU A 160 13.98 -10.24 -1.44
C LEU A 160 14.08 -9.40 -0.14
N LEU A 161 12.94 -9.20 0.53
CA LEU A 161 12.85 -8.73 1.92
C LEU A 161 12.08 -9.77 2.73
N THR A 162 12.64 -10.21 3.84
CA THR A 162 11.93 -11.08 4.80
C THR A 162 10.89 -10.25 5.57
N PRO A 163 9.88 -10.88 6.20
CA PRO A 163 8.92 -10.17 7.05
C PRO A 163 9.60 -9.37 8.17
N ASP A 164 10.67 -9.89 8.76
CA ASP A 164 11.45 -9.22 9.79
C ASP A 164 12.18 -7.97 9.24
N GLU A 165 12.76 -8.06 8.05
CA GLU A 165 13.36 -6.92 7.37
C GLU A 165 12.33 -5.85 7.01
N CYS A 166 11.12 -6.25 6.58
CA CYS A 166 10.03 -5.32 6.34
C CYS A 166 9.61 -4.56 7.61
N MET A 167 9.56 -5.24 8.76
CA MET A 167 9.21 -4.62 10.05
C MET A 167 10.29 -3.69 10.59
N ARG A 168 11.51 -3.77 10.07
CA ARG A 168 12.66 -2.94 10.48
C ARG A 168 13.00 -1.84 9.47
N LEU A 169 12.19 -1.63 8.45
CA LEU A 169 12.37 -0.51 7.55
C LEU A 169 12.35 0.82 8.35
N PRO A 170 13.18 1.79 8.00
CA PRO A 170 13.18 3.10 8.63
C PRO A 170 11.80 3.74 8.67
N VAL A 171 11.44 4.30 9.80
CA VAL A 171 10.22 5.10 9.99
C VAL A 171 10.56 6.59 9.98
N ILE A 172 9.56 7.44 9.74
CA ILE A 172 9.74 8.90 9.87
C ILE A 172 10.20 9.22 11.30
N ASP A 173 11.30 9.94 11.41
CA ASP A 173 11.81 10.49 12.67
C ASP A 173 11.74 12.02 12.60
N THR A 174 10.84 12.61 13.41
CA THR A 174 10.67 14.07 13.53
C THR A 174 11.25 14.63 14.82
N GLU A 175 11.72 13.76 15.74
CA GLU A 175 12.20 14.17 17.07
C GLU A 175 13.69 14.53 17.05
N GLY A 176 14.45 14.11 16.04
CA GLY A 176 15.86 14.42 15.88
C GLY A 176 16.12 15.89 15.49
N LYS A 177 17.37 16.35 15.63
CA LYS A 177 17.79 17.70 15.20
C LYS A 177 17.50 17.98 13.70
N LYS A 178 17.43 16.92 12.89
CA LYS A 178 17.02 16.98 11.49
C LYS A 178 16.00 15.85 11.26
N PRO A 179 14.79 16.17 10.82
CA PRO A 179 13.81 15.16 10.45
C PRO A 179 14.38 14.21 9.39
N ARG A 180 14.09 12.92 9.53
CA ARG A 180 14.50 11.88 8.58
C ARG A 180 13.25 11.25 7.98
N PRO A 181 13.21 11.09 6.64
CA PRO A 181 12.12 10.37 6.01
C PRO A 181 12.19 8.89 6.38
N GLY A 182 11.04 8.26 6.45
CA GLY A 182 10.94 6.81 6.52
C GLY A 182 11.03 6.19 5.12
N ASP A 183 11.10 4.87 5.06
CA ASP A 183 11.09 4.13 3.81
C ASP A 183 9.67 3.88 3.31
N ALA A 184 9.53 3.70 2.01
CA ALA A 184 8.31 3.31 1.34
C ALA A 184 8.61 2.23 0.29
N LEU A 185 7.78 1.20 0.24
CA LEU A 185 7.80 0.19 -0.81
C LEU A 185 6.62 0.45 -1.75
N ILE A 186 6.91 0.63 -3.03
CA ILE A 186 5.91 0.94 -4.06
C ILE A 186 5.83 -0.23 -5.02
N PHE A 187 4.64 -0.78 -5.17
CA PHE A 187 4.33 -1.89 -6.05
C PHE A 187 3.43 -1.40 -7.17
N VAL A 188 3.92 -1.51 -8.39
CA VAL A 188 3.16 -1.17 -9.60
C VAL A 188 2.93 -2.45 -10.39
N ALA A 189 1.68 -2.74 -10.75
CA ALA A 189 1.36 -3.94 -11.49
C ALA A 189 2.18 -4.04 -12.80
N GLY A 190 2.88 -5.16 -12.99
CA GLY A 190 3.76 -5.39 -14.14
C GLY A 190 5.17 -4.80 -14.01
N SER A 191 5.54 -4.23 -12.88
CA SER A 191 6.87 -3.67 -12.63
C SER A 191 7.53 -4.29 -11.40
N PRO A 192 8.87 -4.32 -11.33
CA PRO A 192 9.57 -4.68 -10.11
C PRO A 192 9.20 -3.74 -8.95
N PRO A 193 9.28 -4.20 -7.70
CA PRO A 193 9.09 -3.36 -6.53
C PRO A 193 10.09 -2.21 -6.50
N ILE A 194 9.63 -1.04 -6.08
CA ILE A 194 10.47 0.15 -5.95
C ILE A 194 10.64 0.44 -4.46
N HIS A 195 11.89 0.58 -4.03
CA HIS A 195 12.22 1.06 -2.69
C HIS A 195 12.52 2.56 -2.78
N GLY A 196 11.77 3.35 -2.04
CA GLY A 196 11.88 4.80 -2.00
C GLY A 196 11.81 5.33 -0.57
N THR A 197 11.87 6.64 -0.43
CA THR A 197 11.70 7.35 0.83
C THR A 197 10.39 8.13 0.84
N GLN A 198 9.83 8.30 2.03
CA GLN A 198 8.60 9.08 2.21
C GLN A 198 8.90 10.56 2.01
N SER A 199 8.00 11.30 1.38
CA SER A 199 8.11 12.75 1.28
C SER A 199 7.78 13.39 2.64
N LEU A 200 8.61 14.35 3.05
CA LEU A 200 8.36 15.20 4.22
C LEU A 200 7.79 16.52 3.73
N TYR A 201 6.48 16.59 3.51
CA TYR A 201 5.78 17.74 2.90
C TYR A 201 6.13 19.09 3.51
N PHE A 202 6.46 19.11 4.82
CA PHE A 202 6.84 20.33 5.54
C PHE A 202 8.30 20.77 5.30
N LEU A 203 9.12 19.95 4.65
CA LEU A 203 10.48 20.25 4.22
C LEU A 203 10.61 20.39 2.71
N ASP A 204 9.69 19.78 1.98
CA ASP A 204 9.68 19.77 0.53
C ASP A 204 9.03 21.07 0.02
N LYS A 205 9.81 21.89 -0.69
CA LYS A 205 9.35 23.18 -1.19
C LYS A 205 8.55 23.09 -2.50
N GLU A 206 8.54 21.91 -3.12
CA GLU A 206 7.83 21.64 -4.37
C GLU A 206 6.43 21.06 -4.16
N LEU A 207 6.07 20.75 -2.92
CA LEU A 207 4.74 20.30 -2.48
C LEU A 207 4.01 21.44 -1.76
#